data_351c1fd68f63540e648dc9dbfb903e39
#
_entry.id   351c1fd68f63540e648dc9dbfb903e39
#
_cell.length_a   1.000
_cell.length_b   1.000
_cell.length_c   1.000
_cell.angle_alpha   90.00
_cell.angle_beta   90.00
_cell.angle_gamma   90.00
#
_symmetry.space_group_name_H-M   'P 1'
#
loop_
_entity.id
_entity.type
_entity.pdbx_description
1 polymer ?
#
loop_
_entity_poly.entity_id
_entity_poly.type
_entity_poly.pdbx_seq_one_letter_code
_entity_poly.pdbx_strand_id
1 'polypeptide(L)'
;MATNEVRRGAAEMSVAMLMSGTIGWLVVSSQQSPFNVVFFRCVFGGATLLLVCAALGLLRRRLFSWRMLGLAALGGAAIVINWVLLFAAYSRASISMATAVYNTQPFMLVALGALVFHERITASTVAWLLVAFVGLVFVVRVEPAVLAVPGQYLEGIAYAVGAAAMYAVSSIITKHLKGTPPHLIALIQVGLGVLMLAPFVRLDALPTTGAHWLELITLGVVNTGIMYVLLYGAIQKLPTAMTGALSFIYPVVAIIVDRVAFGQKLAWVQVLGAVLILLAAAGVNLGWRLVPQRRYSST
;
A
#
# COMPACT_ATOMS: atom_id res chain seq x y z
N MET A 1 12.68 20.42 -15.19
CA MET A 1 11.84 19.25 -15.50
C MET A 1 11.74 18.28 -14.34
N ALA A 2 12.82 17.88 -13.67
CA ALA A 2 12.82 16.95 -12.52
C ALA A 2 11.88 17.35 -11.36
N THR A 3 11.77 18.65 -11.06
CA THR A 3 10.88 19.16 -10.00
C THR A 3 9.39 18.95 -10.30
N ASN A 4 8.96 19.05 -11.56
CA ASN A 4 7.56 18.86 -11.95
C ASN A 4 7.14 17.37 -11.89
N GLU A 5 8.02 16.44 -12.26
CA GLU A 5 7.75 14.99 -12.13
C GLU A 5 7.61 14.58 -10.67
N VAL A 6 8.49 15.06 -9.79
CA VAL A 6 8.42 14.79 -8.35
C VAL A 6 7.13 15.35 -7.74
N ARG A 7 6.76 16.60 -8.08
CA ARG A 7 5.49 17.19 -7.60
C ARG A 7 4.28 16.42 -8.07
N ARG A 8 4.25 16.01 -9.34
CA ARG A 8 3.19 15.14 -9.89
C ARG A 8 3.16 13.79 -9.19
N GLY A 9 4.31 13.15 -8.98
CA GLY A 9 4.41 11.89 -8.24
C GLY A 9 3.91 12.01 -6.80
N ALA A 10 4.23 13.11 -6.10
CA ALA A 10 3.73 13.37 -4.74
C ALA A 10 2.20 13.54 -4.71
N ALA A 11 1.61 14.24 -5.69
CA ALA A 11 0.16 14.37 -5.81
C ALA A 11 -0.51 13.02 -6.11
N GLU A 12 0.02 12.25 -7.07
CA GLU A 12 -0.46 10.90 -7.41
C GLU A 12 -0.40 9.99 -6.17
N MET A 13 0.70 10.02 -5.40
CA MET A 13 0.85 9.23 -4.18
C MET A 13 -0.14 9.63 -3.11
N SER A 14 -0.33 10.93 -2.88
CA SER A 14 -1.29 11.43 -1.88
C SER A 14 -2.72 11.00 -2.21
N VAL A 15 -3.15 11.13 -3.47
CA VAL A 15 -4.47 10.67 -3.91
C VAL A 15 -4.60 9.15 -3.75
N ALA A 16 -3.58 8.38 -4.13
CA ALA A 16 -3.58 6.93 -3.95
C ALA A 16 -3.70 6.55 -2.46
N MET A 17 -3.06 7.27 -1.55
CA MET A 17 -3.15 7.02 -0.10
C MET A 17 -4.51 7.42 0.47
N LEU A 18 -5.14 8.49 -0.02
CA LEU A 18 -6.53 8.83 0.33
C LEU A 18 -7.48 7.68 -0.06
N MET A 19 -7.34 7.15 -1.27
CA MET A 19 -8.13 6.00 -1.72
C MET A 19 -7.82 4.74 -0.90
N SER A 20 -6.54 4.50 -0.56
CA SER A 20 -6.12 3.33 0.23
C SER A 20 -6.76 3.29 1.62
N GLY A 21 -7.04 4.45 2.23
CA GLY A 21 -7.67 4.53 3.56
C GLY A 21 -9.06 3.90 3.63
N THR A 22 -9.75 3.71 2.50
CA THR A 22 -11.08 3.07 2.45
C THR A 22 -11.01 1.54 2.38
N ILE A 23 -9.84 0.96 2.09
CA ILE A 23 -9.69 -0.47 1.81
C ILE A 23 -10.09 -1.32 3.02
N GLY A 24 -9.62 -0.96 4.22
CA GLY A 24 -9.91 -1.72 5.44
C GLY A 24 -11.41 -1.85 5.69
N TRP A 25 -12.14 -0.75 5.59
CA TRP A 25 -13.60 -0.73 5.70
C TRP A 25 -14.26 -1.64 4.66
N LEU A 26 -13.96 -1.47 3.38
CA LEU A 26 -14.55 -2.27 2.29
C LEU A 26 -14.27 -3.77 2.45
N VAL A 27 -13.05 -4.14 2.88
CA VAL A 27 -12.68 -5.55 3.10
C VAL A 27 -13.52 -6.16 4.22
N VAL A 28 -13.64 -5.47 5.35
CA VAL A 28 -14.39 -5.98 6.52
C VAL A 28 -15.89 -6.02 6.23
N SER A 29 -16.43 -4.94 5.62
CA SER A 29 -17.85 -4.87 5.30
C SER A 29 -18.29 -5.93 4.28
N SER A 30 -17.39 -6.35 3.37
CA SER A 30 -17.69 -7.38 2.37
C SER A 30 -17.97 -8.76 2.98
N GLN A 31 -17.58 -9.00 4.24
CA GLN A 31 -17.77 -10.27 4.98
C GLN A 31 -17.20 -11.50 4.23
N GLN A 32 -16.26 -11.28 3.33
CA GLN A 32 -15.66 -12.34 2.52
C GLN A 32 -14.31 -12.79 3.08
N SER A 33 -13.94 -14.03 2.76
CA SER A 33 -12.60 -14.55 3.09
C SER A 33 -11.50 -13.74 2.40
N PRO A 34 -10.29 -13.64 2.97
CA PRO A 34 -9.18 -12.93 2.34
C PRO A 34 -8.92 -13.36 0.88
N PHE A 35 -9.03 -14.66 0.60
CA PHE A 35 -8.84 -15.18 -0.76
C PHE A 35 -9.92 -14.70 -1.73
N ASN A 36 -11.20 -14.73 -1.32
CA ASN A 36 -12.31 -14.22 -2.14
C ASN A 36 -12.16 -12.72 -2.39
N VAL A 37 -11.85 -11.93 -1.35
CA VAL A 37 -11.66 -10.48 -1.49
C VAL A 37 -10.57 -10.18 -2.51
N VAL A 38 -9.39 -10.81 -2.37
CA VAL A 38 -8.26 -10.54 -3.28
C VAL A 38 -8.54 -11.05 -4.69
N PHE A 39 -9.19 -12.19 -4.84
CA PHE A 39 -9.58 -12.73 -6.15
C PHE A 39 -10.52 -11.78 -6.90
N PHE A 40 -11.64 -11.40 -6.30
CA PHE A 40 -12.62 -10.50 -6.94
C PHE A 40 -12.06 -9.11 -7.18
N ARG A 41 -11.22 -8.62 -6.27
CA ARG A 41 -10.44 -7.41 -6.46
C ARG A 41 -9.55 -7.49 -7.71
N CYS A 42 -8.90 -8.63 -7.95
CA CYS A 42 -8.10 -8.86 -9.15
C CYS A 42 -8.98 -8.97 -10.40
N VAL A 43 -10.13 -9.63 -10.33
CA VAL A 43 -11.06 -9.77 -11.46
C VAL A 43 -11.60 -8.42 -11.91
N PHE A 44 -12.20 -7.65 -11.00
CA PHE A 44 -12.79 -6.35 -11.34
C PHE A 44 -11.73 -5.30 -11.67
N GLY A 45 -10.61 -5.28 -10.94
CA GLY A 45 -9.48 -4.42 -11.23
C GLY A 45 -8.83 -4.76 -12.56
N GLY A 46 -8.67 -6.05 -12.84
CA GLY A 46 -8.13 -6.56 -14.12
C GLY A 46 -9.03 -6.19 -15.31
N ALA A 47 -10.35 -6.35 -15.19
CA ALA A 47 -11.30 -5.91 -16.20
C ALA A 47 -11.20 -4.40 -16.47
N THR A 48 -11.16 -3.59 -15.41
CA THR A 48 -11.00 -2.14 -15.51
C THR A 48 -9.70 -1.77 -16.21
N LEU A 49 -8.57 -2.33 -15.77
CA LEU A 49 -7.25 -2.06 -16.33
C LEU A 49 -7.14 -2.55 -17.78
N LEU A 50 -7.76 -3.68 -18.11
CA LEU A 50 -7.79 -4.20 -19.48
C LEU A 50 -8.51 -3.23 -20.41
N LEU A 51 -9.68 -2.73 -20.02
CA LEU A 51 -10.45 -1.74 -20.77
C LEU A 51 -9.64 -0.43 -20.93
N VAL A 52 -9.02 0.06 -19.85
CA VAL A 52 -8.18 1.27 -19.92
C VAL A 52 -6.95 1.05 -20.79
N CYS A 53 -6.24 -0.08 -20.66
CA CYS A 53 -5.09 -0.39 -21.52
C CYS A 53 -5.47 -0.54 -22.98
N ALA A 54 -6.64 -1.12 -23.28
CA ALA A 54 -7.16 -1.21 -24.64
C ALA A 54 -7.49 0.18 -25.22
N ALA A 55 -8.21 1.01 -24.46
CA ALA A 55 -8.58 2.37 -24.87
C ALA A 55 -7.35 3.28 -25.10
N LEU A 56 -6.31 3.13 -24.29
CA LEU A 56 -5.06 3.89 -24.42
C LEU A 56 -4.07 3.27 -25.43
N GLY A 57 -4.41 2.16 -26.07
CA GLY A 57 -3.55 1.49 -27.04
C GLY A 57 -2.25 0.92 -26.43
N LEU A 58 -2.28 0.55 -25.13
CA LEU A 58 -1.12 0.01 -24.41
C LEU A 58 -0.90 -1.50 -24.63
N LEU A 59 -1.80 -2.20 -25.32
CA LEU A 59 -1.71 -3.64 -25.57
C LEU A 59 -0.89 -3.97 -26.83
N ARG A 60 0.09 -3.13 -27.17
CA ARG A 60 0.94 -3.33 -28.36
C ARG A 60 2.11 -4.25 -28.03
N ARG A 61 2.38 -5.23 -28.90
CA ARG A 61 3.49 -6.22 -28.71
C ARG A 61 4.82 -5.58 -28.38
N ARG A 62 5.15 -4.41 -28.93
CA ARG A 62 6.41 -3.69 -28.68
C ARG A 62 6.61 -3.22 -27.23
N LEU A 63 5.54 -3.14 -26.44
CA LEU A 63 5.63 -2.77 -25.00
C LEU A 63 5.91 -3.97 -24.10
N PHE A 64 5.88 -5.18 -24.65
CA PHE A 64 6.09 -6.41 -23.90
C PHE A 64 7.48 -6.96 -24.20
N SER A 65 8.26 -7.20 -23.17
CA SER A 65 9.48 -8.00 -23.23
C SER A 65 9.42 -9.10 -22.17
N TRP A 66 10.07 -10.23 -22.41
CA TRP A 66 10.10 -11.34 -21.44
C TRP A 66 10.63 -10.92 -20.09
N ARG A 67 11.64 -10.03 -20.06
CA ARG A 67 12.18 -9.45 -18.83
C ARG A 67 11.13 -8.63 -18.09
N MET A 68 10.40 -7.76 -18.79
CA MET A 68 9.34 -6.94 -18.19
C MET A 68 8.19 -7.82 -17.68
N LEU A 69 7.75 -8.80 -18.45
CA LEU A 69 6.71 -9.75 -18.04
C LEU A 69 7.12 -10.54 -16.80
N GLY A 70 8.36 -11.07 -16.76
CA GLY A 70 8.88 -11.80 -15.62
C GLY A 70 8.97 -10.94 -14.35
N LEU A 71 9.48 -9.71 -14.46
CA LEU A 71 9.54 -8.77 -13.34
C LEU A 71 8.14 -8.33 -12.88
N ALA A 72 7.24 -8.00 -13.82
CA ALA A 72 5.88 -7.64 -13.48
C ALA A 72 5.13 -8.80 -12.81
N ALA A 73 5.34 -10.04 -13.28
CA ALA A 73 4.77 -11.24 -12.66
C ALA A 73 5.35 -11.47 -11.24
N LEU A 74 6.67 -11.34 -11.05
CA LEU A 74 7.28 -11.44 -9.72
C LEU A 74 6.74 -10.37 -8.76
N GLY A 75 6.64 -9.11 -9.22
CA GLY A 75 6.01 -8.03 -8.46
C GLY A 75 4.53 -8.31 -8.20
N GLY A 76 3.84 -8.96 -9.15
CA GLY A 76 2.45 -9.40 -9.02
C GLY A 76 2.27 -10.49 -7.96
N ALA A 77 3.13 -11.50 -7.95
CA ALA A 77 3.13 -12.51 -6.91
C ALA A 77 3.34 -11.87 -5.52
N ALA A 78 4.33 -10.96 -5.40
CA ALA A 78 4.61 -10.27 -4.16
C ALA A 78 3.39 -9.43 -3.69
N ILE A 79 2.73 -8.66 -4.57
CA ILE A 79 1.61 -7.82 -4.16
C ILE A 79 0.35 -8.65 -3.83
N VAL A 80 0.11 -9.74 -4.52
CA VAL A 80 -1.02 -10.65 -4.23
C VAL A 80 -0.81 -11.33 -2.88
N ILE A 81 0.39 -11.85 -2.61
CA ILE A 81 0.76 -12.42 -1.32
C ILE A 81 0.62 -11.37 -0.21
N ASN A 82 1.10 -10.14 -0.45
CA ASN A 82 0.92 -9.02 0.47
C ASN A 82 -0.55 -8.84 0.87
N TRP A 83 -1.48 -8.78 -0.08
CA TRP A 83 -2.89 -8.56 0.21
C TRP A 83 -3.51 -9.73 0.99
N VAL A 84 -3.21 -10.97 0.60
CA VAL A 84 -3.71 -12.16 1.31
C VAL A 84 -3.21 -12.17 2.76
N LEU A 85 -1.92 -11.92 2.98
CA LEU A 85 -1.33 -11.87 4.32
C LEU A 85 -1.91 -10.73 5.16
N LEU A 86 -2.05 -9.53 4.59
CA LEU A 86 -2.59 -8.37 5.31
C LEU A 86 -4.04 -8.60 5.73
N PHE A 87 -4.88 -9.11 4.83
CA PHE A 87 -6.28 -9.34 5.13
C PHE A 87 -6.47 -10.52 6.09
N ALA A 88 -5.60 -11.53 6.02
CA ALA A 88 -5.56 -12.60 7.00
C ALA A 88 -5.07 -12.12 8.38
N ALA A 89 -4.20 -11.12 8.44
CA ALA A 89 -3.76 -10.51 9.69
C ALA A 89 -4.90 -9.77 10.42
N TYR A 90 -5.85 -9.17 9.70
CA TYR A 90 -6.97 -8.43 10.28
C TYR A 90 -7.85 -9.29 11.21
N SER A 91 -8.11 -10.54 10.83
CA SER A 91 -8.90 -11.46 11.64
C SER A 91 -8.17 -12.05 12.84
N ARG A 92 -6.82 -11.94 12.89
CA ARG A 92 -5.97 -12.55 13.92
C ARG A 92 -5.42 -11.54 14.92
N ALA A 93 -5.04 -10.35 14.46
CA ALA A 93 -4.37 -9.34 15.29
C ALA A 93 -5.14 -8.01 15.38
N SER A 94 -6.40 -7.96 14.98
CA SER A 94 -7.21 -6.76 14.72
C SER A 94 -6.71 -5.89 13.54
N ILE A 95 -7.62 -5.11 12.96
CA ILE A 95 -7.29 -4.18 11.85
C ILE A 95 -6.23 -3.16 12.32
N SER A 96 -6.45 -2.58 13.51
CA SER A 96 -5.56 -1.55 14.06
C SER A 96 -4.14 -2.06 14.26
N MET A 97 -3.98 -3.24 14.90
CA MET A 97 -2.65 -3.80 15.15
C MET A 97 -1.97 -4.27 13.86
N ALA A 98 -2.70 -4.98 12.98
CA ALA A 98 -2.17 -5.41 11.70
C ALA A 98 -1.74 -4.21 10.84
N THR A 99 -2.53 -3.12 10.84
CA THR A 99 -2.19 -1.87 10.15
C THR A 99 -0.94 -1.22 10.75
N ALA A 100 -0.79 -1.18 12.08
CA ALA A 100 0.40 -0.63 12.72
C ALA A 100 1.66 -1.38 12.32
N VAL A 101 1.63 -2.70 12.41
CA VAL A 101 2.76 -3.56 12.05
C VAL A 101 3.05 -3.48 10.55
N TYR A 102 2.03 -3.50 9.71
CA TYR A 102 2.16 -3.33 8.26
C TYR A 102 2.84 -2.00 7.89
N ASN A 103 2.62 -0.93 8.64
CA ASN A 103 3.27 0.37 8.41
C ASN A 103 4.77 0.41 8.77
N THR A 104 5.38 -0.73 9.09
CA THR A 104 6.84 -0.88 9.03
C THR A 104 7.35 -0.95 7.57
N GLN A 105 6.48 -1.18 6.60
CA GLN A 105 6.83 -1.26 5.17
C GLN A 105 7.59 -0.04 4.61
N PRO A 106 7.37 1.23 5.04
CA PRO A 106 8.17 2.35 4.55
C PRO A 106 9.64 2.25 4.92
N PHE A 107 9.96 1.70 6.09
CA PHE A 107 11.35 1.47 6.49
C PHE A 107 12.00 0.38 5.63
N MET A 108 11.27 -0.71 5.36
CA MET A 108 11.72 -1.79 4.47
C MET A 108 11.93 -1.26 3.05
N LEU A 109 11.02 -0.43 2.55
CA LEU A 109 11.11 0.20 1.24
C LEU A 109 12.35 1.10 1.12
N VAL A 110 12.63 1.93 2.13
CA VAL A 110 13.82 2.81 2.15
C VAL A 110 15.10 1.98 2.21
N ALA A 111 15.14 0.93 3.04
CA ALA A 111 16.29 0.03 3.13
C ALA A 111 16.55 -0.69 1.79
N LEU A 112 15.51 -1.25 1.16
CA LEU A 112 15.63 -1.89 -0.15
C LEU A 112 16.00 -0.88 -1.25
N GLY A 113 15.46 0.35 -1.20
CA GLY A 113 15.81 1.42 -2.13
C GLY A 113 17.28 1.81 -2.05
N ALA A 114 17.83 1.87 -0.84
CA ALA A 114 19.26 2.10 -0.64
C ALA A 114 20.10 0.95 -1.20
N LEU A 115 19.69 -0.31 -0.96
CA LEU A 115 20.43 -1.49 -1.43
C LEU A 115 20.37 -1.65 -2.96
N VAL A 116 19.19 -1.48 -3.57
CA VAL A 116 18.97 -1.79 -4.99
C VAL A 116 19.30 -0.60 -5.89
N PHE A 117 18.95 0.61 -5.48
CA PHE A 117 19.14 1.84 -6.29
C PHE A 117 20.28 2.72 -5.80
N HIS A 118 20.99 2.30 -4.73
CA HIS A 118 22.05 3.08 -4.10
C HIS A 118 21.57 4.48 -3.67
N GLU A 119 20.30 4.60 -3.27
CA GLU A 119 19.73 5.85 -2.76
C GLU A 119 20.36 6.22 -1.42
N ARG A 120 20.74 7.49 -1.27
CA ARG A 120 21.34 7.95 -0.02
C ARG A 120 20.27 8.16 1.05
N ILE A 121 20.37 7.38 2.13
CA ILE A 121 19.54 7.58 3.31
C ILE A 121 20.18 8.65 4.17
N THR A 122 19.47 9.77 4.38
CA THR A 122 19.94 10.82 5.28
C THR A 122 19.41 10.59 6.70
N ALA A 123 20.16 11.02 7.72
CA ALA A 123 19.67 10.99 9.11
C ALA A 123 18.34 11.74 9.27
N SER A 124 18.15 12.82 8.52
CA SER A 124 16.89 13.57 8.51
C SER A 124 15.72 12.74 7.93
N THR A 125 15.94 11.94 6.89
CA THR A 125 14.92 11.02 6.36
C THR A 125 14.50 9.99 7.40
N VAL A 126 15.48 9.37 8.08
CA VAL A 126 15.21 8.39 9.14
C VAL A 126 14.45 9.05 10.29
N ALA A 127 14.86 10.25 10.71
CA ALA A 127 14.18 10.98 11.78
C ALA A 127 12.71 11.28 11.43
N TRP A 128 12.42 11.72 10.21
CA TRP A 128 11.04 11.95 9.76
C TRP A 128 10.21 10.67 9.68
N LEU A 129 10.78 9.56 9.22
CA LEU A 129 10.09 8.27 9.22
C LEU A 129 9.78 7.80 10.65
N LEU A 130 10.70 8.02 11.60
CA LEU A 130 10.46 7.73 13.01
C LEU A 130 9.35 8.62 13.60
N VAL A 131 9.31 9.91 13.27
CA VAL A 131 8.21 10.80 13.68
C VAL A 131 6.88 10.30 13.14
N ALA A 132 6.83 9.90 11.86
CA ALA A 132 5.62 9.31 11.27
C ALA A 132 5.20 8.02 11.99
N PHE A 133 6.16 7.17 12.33
CA PHE A 133 5.90 5.92 13.04
C PHE A 133 5.39 6.15 14.48
N VAL A 134 5.97 7.11 15.21
CA VAL A 134 5.44 7.54 16.52
C VAL A 134 4.01 8.06 16.39
N GLY A 135 3.75 8.89 15.38
CA GLY A 135 2.40 9.36 15.07
C GLY A 135 1.44 8.20 14.80
N LEU A 136 1.88 7.17 14.07
CA LEU A 136 1.10 5.96 13.82
C LEU A 136 0.76 5.21 15.12
N VAL A 137 1.72 5.07 16.05
CA VAL A 137 1.47 4.43 17.35
C VAL A 137 0.37 5.17 18.13
N PHE A 138 0.31 6.51 18.02
CA PHE A 138 -0.76 7.30 18.65
C PHE A 138 -2.12 7.13 17.95
N VAL A 139 -2.12 6.88 16.64
CA VAL A 139 -3.34 6.63 15.85
C VAL A 139 -3.96 5.27 16.17
N VAL A 140 -3.11 4.26 16.40
CA VAL A 140 -3.52 2.87 16.59
C VAL A 140 -4.15 2.66 17.96
N ARG A 141 -5.33 2.02 17.98
CA ARG A 141 -5.95 1.53 19.21
C ARG A 141 -5.57 0.07 19.41
N VAL A 142 -4.91 -0.24 20.50
CA VAL A 142 -4.68 -1.63 20.93
C VAL A 142 -5.92 -2.08 21.71
N GLU A 143 -6.63 -3.08 21.20
CA GLU A 143 -7.76 -3.69 21.91
C GLU A 143 -7.24 -4.80 22.82
N PRO A 144 -7.46 -4.72 24.15
CA PRO A 144 -6.97 -5.75 25.09
C PRO A 144 -7.49 -7.16 24.80
N ALA A 145 -8.70 -7.27 24.24
CA ALA A 145 -9.29 -8.56 23.87
C ALA A 145 -8.46 -9.36 22.86
N VAL A 146 -7.68 -8.71 22.02
CA VAL A 146 -6.83 -9.35 21.01
C VAL A 146 -5.67 -10.10 21.66
N LEU A 147 -5.27 -9.71 22.88
CA LEU A 147 -4.20 -10.36 23.64
C LEU A 147 -4.65 -11.65 24.34
N ALA A 148 -5.95 -11.97 24.32
CA ALA A 148 -6.50 -13.14 25.02
C ALA A 148 -6.08 -14.49 24.40
N VAL A 149 -5.66 -14.51 23.13
CA VAL A 149 -5.18 -15.73 22.44
C VAL A 149 -3.79 -15.47 21.84
N PRO A 150 -2.72 -15.61 22.66
CA PRO A 150 -1.37 -15.19 22.25
C PRO A 150 -0.85 -15.81 20.95
N GLY A 151 -1.18 -17.08 20.68
CA GLY A 151 -0.73 -17.77 19.47
C GLY A 151 -1.31 -17.17 18.18
N GLN A 152 -2.60 -16.89 18.14
CA GLN A 152 -3.25 -16.27 16.97
C GLN A 152 -2.77 -14.82 16.77
N TYR A 153 -2.57 -14.10 17.86
CA TYR A 153 -2.06 -12.74 17.82
C TYR A 153 -0.66 -12.65 17.19
N LEU A 154 0.26 -13.52 17.61
CA LEU A 154 1.61 -13.60 17.04
C LEU A 154 1.60 -13.99 15.56
N GLU A 155 0.72 -14.92 15.19
CA GLU A 155 0.51 -15.29 13.78
C GLU A 155 0.04 -14.09 12.95
N GLY A 156 -0.91 -13.31 13.46
CA GLY A 156 -1.39 -12.09 12.82
C GLY A 156 -0.30 -11.04 12.65
N ILE A 157 0.57 -10.86 13.66
CA ILE A 157 1.74 -9.98 13.56
C ILE A 157 2.72 -10.49 12.47
N ALA A 158 3.02 -11.80 12.46
CA ALA A 158 3.91 -12.38 11.46
C ALA A 158 3.37 -12.19 10.04
N TYR A 159 2.06 -12.34 9.84
CA TYR A 159 1.40 -12.05 8.55
C TYR A 159 1.52 -10.58 8.17
N ALA A 160 1.32 -9.65 9.11
CA ALA A 160 1.44 -8.22 8.83
C ALA A 160 2.89 -7.81 8.46
N VAL A 161 3.90 -8.37 9.13
CA VAL A 161 5.32 -8.17 8.78
C VAL A 161 5.62 -8.76 7.40
N GLY A 162 5.17 -9.98 7.13
CA GLY A 162 5.31 -10.61 5.82
C GLY A 162 4.64 -9.80 4.71
N ALA A 163 3.46 -9.27 4.97
CA ALA A 163 2.74 -8.38 4.06
C ALA A 163 3.57 -7.10 3.79
N ALA A 164 4.11 -6.47 4.83
CA ALA A 164 4.96 -5.28 4.71
C ALA A 164 6.19 -5.54 3.82
N ALA A 165 6.87 -6.67 4.03
CA ALA A 165 8.02 -7.07 3.22
C ALA A 165 7.63 -7.31 1.75
N MET A 166 6.53 -8.01 1.50
CA MET A 166 6.05 -8.27 0.14
C MET A 166 5.63 -7.00 -0.59
N TYR A 167 5.03 -6.03 0.10
CA TYR A 167 4.75 -4.71 -0.48
C TYR A 167 6.03 -3.98 -0.86
N ALA A 168 7.03 -3.97 0.01
CA ALA A 168 8.31 -3.32 -0.27
C ALA A 168 9.01 -3.95 -1.50
N VAL A 169 9.01 -5.28 -1.61
CA VAL A 169 9.54 -6.01 -2.77
C VAL A 169 8.79 -5.62 -4.05
N SER A 170 7.44 -5.66 -4.04
CA SER A 170 6.62 -5.28 -5.20
C SER A 170 6.87 -3.83 -5.63
N SER A 171 7.02 -2.91 -4.66
CA SER A 171 7.29 -1.50 -4.92
C SER A 171 8.67 -1.27 -5.57
N ILE A 172 9.70 -1.98 -5.11
CA ILE A 172 11.06 -1.93 -5.70
C ILE A 172 11.03 -2.46 -7.14
N ILE A 173 10.34 -3.57 -7.37
CA ILE A 173 10.19 -4.12 -8.74
C ILE A 173 9.45 -3.13 -9.64
N THR A 174 8.36 -2.52 -9.15
CA THR A 174 7.59 -1.50 -9.88
C THR A 174 8.46 -0.29 -10.23
N LYS A 175 9.31 0.15 -9.30
CA LYS A 175 10.28 1.22 -9.53
C LYS A 175 11.35 0.83 -10.56
N HIS A 176 11.82 -0.41 -10.52
CA HIS A 176 12.78 -0.95 -11.50
C HIS A 176 12.18 -1.02 -12.92
N LEU A 177 10.87 -1.17 -13.04
CA LEU A 177 10.12 -1.12 -14.29
C LEU A 177 9.81 0.31 -14.76
N LYS A 178 10.55 1.33 -14.28
CA LYS A 178 10.43 2.72 -14.76
C LYS A 178 10.52 2.77 -16.29
N GLY A 179 9.59 3.49 -16.90
CA GLY A 179 9.43 3.54 -18.36
C GLY A 179 8.36 2.59 -18.91
N THR A 180 7.95 1.57 -18.17
CA THR A 180 6.77 0.78 -18.51
C THR A 180 5.52 1.48 -17.98
N PRO A 181 4.43 1.60 -18.77
CA PRO A 181 3.20 2.23 -18.32
C PRO A 181 2.66 1.59 -17.03
N PRO A 182 2.34 2.37 -15.98
CA PRO A 182 1.82 1.85 -14.71
C PRO A 182 0.57 0.97 -14.88
N HIS A 183 -0.32 1.34 -15.80
CA HIS A 183 -1.51 0.58 -16.16
C HIS A 183 -1.18 -0.87 -16.58
N LEU A 184 -0.13 -1.02 -17.40
CA LEU A 184 0.28 -2.31 -17.93
C LEU A 184 0.92 -3.19 -16.84
N ILE A 185 1.73 -2.59 -15.96
CA ILE A 185 2.30 -3.29 -14.82
C ILE A 185 1.17 -3.80 -13.92
N ALA A 186 0.23 -2.92 -13.56
CA ALA A 186 -0.90 -3.28 -12.71
C ALA A 186 -1.77 -4.38 -13.36
N LEU A 187 -2.06 -4.28 -14.67
CA LEU A 187 -2.83 -5.30 -15.39
C LEU A 187 -2.18 -6.68 -15.33
N ILE A 188 -0.87 -6.77 -15.56
CA ILE A 188 -0.13 -8.04 -15.50
C ILE A 188 -0.17 -8.61 -14.08
N GLN A 189 0.02 -7.76 -13.08
CA GLN A 189 0.05 -8.19 -11.67
C GLN A 189 -1.32 -8.70 -11.20
N VAL A 190 -2.41 -8.01 -11.50
CA VAL A 190 -3.75 -8.48 -11.13
C VAL A 190 -4.20 -9.68 -11.98
N GLY A 191 -3.80 -9.73 -13.24
CA GLY A 191 -4.03 -10.91 -14.10
C GLY A 191 -3.37 -12.16 -13.52
N LEU A 192 -2.12 -12.05 -13.06
CA LEU A 192 -1.46 -13.12 -12.32
C LEU A 192 -2.22 -13.45 -11.03
N GLY A 193 -2.73 -12.44 -10.32
CA GLY A 193 -3.52 -12.62 -9.09
C GLY A 193 -4.76 -13.47 -9.31
N VAL A 194 -5.48 -13.28 -10.42
CA VAL A 194 -6.61 -14.13 -10.79
C VAL A 194 -6.16 -15.58 -10.95
N LEU A 195 -5.07 -15.82 -11.68
CA LEU A 195 -4.55 -17.18 -11.91
C LEU A 195 -4.07 -17.85 -10.63
N MET A 196 -3.35 -17.10 -9.78
CA MET A 196 -2.82 -17.63 -8.51
C MET A 196 -3.91 -17.98 -7.51
N LEU A 197 -5.00 -17.20 -7.47
CA LEU A 197 -6.02 -17.34 -6.44
C LEU A 197 -7.24 -18.16 -6.88
N ALA A 198 -7.42 -18.39 -8.16
CA ALA A 198 -8.54 -19.21 -8.69
C ALA A 198 -8.74 -20.55 -7.97
N PRO A 199 -7.68 -21.33 -7.61
CA PRO A 199 -7.84 -22.59 -6.89
C PRO A 199 -8.31 -22.43 -5.43
N PHE A 200 -8.20 -21.24 -4.84
CA PHE A 200 -8.49 -20.98 -3.43
C PHE A 200 -9.83 -20.25 -3.21
N VAL A 201 -10.51 -19.90 -4.30
CA VAL A 201 -11.81 -19.19 -4.23
C VAL A 201 -12.90 -20.15 -3.74
N ARG A 202 -13.61 -19.69 -2.73
CA ARG A 202 -14.76 -20.41 -2.18
C ARG A 202 -16.05 -19.94 -2.87
N LEU A 203 -16.43 -20.65 -3.93
CA LEU A 203 -17.66 -20.35 -4.68
C LEU A 203 -18.94 -20.69 -3.92
N ASP A 204 -18.84 -21.53 -2.88
CA ASP A 204 -19.91 -21.86 -1.95
C ASP A 204 -20.22 -20.75 -0.93
N ALA A 205 -19.32 -19.77 -0.80
CA ALA A 205 -19.40 -18.66 0.15
C ALA A 205 -19.39 -17.28 -0.55
N LEU A 206 -20.09 -17.17 -1.68
CA LEU A 206 -20.21 -15.90 -2.40
C LEU A 206 -21.12 -14.91 -1.66
N PRO A 207 -20.95 -13.59 -1.91
CA PRO A 207 -21.82 -12.58 -1.32
C PRO A 207 -23.29 -12.81 -1.69
N THR A 208 -24.16 -12.76 -0.68
CA THR A 208 -25.61 -12.96 -0.84
C THR A 208 -26.36 -11.66 -1.09
N THR A 209 -25.73 -10.51 -0.78
CA THR A 209 -26.35 -9.20 -0.90
C THR A 209 -25.66 -8.34 -1.98
N GLY A 210 -26.44 -7.47 -2.63
CA GLY A 210 -25.89 -6.52 -3.61
C GLY A 210 -24.88 -5.54 -2.99
N ALA A 211 -25.02 -5.21 -1.70
CA ALA A 211 -24.09 -4.33 -0.98
C ALA A 211 -22.68 -4.94 -0.91
N HIS A 212 -22.56 -6.20 -0.52
CA HIS A 212 -21.25 -6.86 -0.44
C HIS A 212 -20.59 -7.02 -1.82
N TRP A 213 -21.39 -7.21 -2.89
CA TRP A 213 -20.87 -7.16 -4.26
C TRP A 213 -20.37 -5.78 -4.65
N LEU A 214 -21.08 -4.72 -4.26
CA LEU A 214 -20.66 -3.34 -4.52
C LEU A 214 -19.33 -3.03 -3.86
N GLU A 215 -19.10 -3.53 -2.63
CA GLU A 215 -17.83 -3.39 -1.91
C GLU A 215 -16.68 -4.07 -2.66
N LEU A 216 -16.87 -5.30 -3.13
CA LEU A 216 -15.87 -6.02 -3.93
C LEU A 216 -15.60 -5.35 -5.28
N ILE A 217 -16.64 -4.86 -5.96
CA ILE A 217 -16.52 -4.11 -7.21
C ILE A 217 -15.74 -2.81 -6.96
N THR A 218 -16.07 -2.08 -5.90
CA THR A 218 -15.36 -0.85 -5.53
C THR A 218 -13.89 -1.12 -5.23
N LEU A 219 -13.58 -2.17 -4.47
CA LEU A 219 -12.20 -2.62 -4.22
C LEU A 219 -11.45 -2.92 -5.53
N GLY A 220 -12.11 -3.57 -6.48
CA GLY A 220 -11.51 -3.88 -7.78
C GLY A 220 -11.36 -2.67 -8.68
N VAL A 221 -12.44 -1.95 -8.95
CA VAL A 221 -12.46 -0.84 -9.91
C VAL A 221 -11.68 0.37 -9.38
N VAL A 222 -12.02 0.82 -8.17
CA VAL A 222 -11.48 2.06 -7.59
C VAL A 222 -10.12 1.81 -6.92
N ASN A 223 -10.07 0.88 -5.95
CA ASN A 223 -8.87 0.65 -5.15
C ASN A 223 -7.83 -0.29 -5.80
N THR A 224 -8.11 -0.83 -6.98
CA THR A 224 -7.16 -1.61 -7.77
C THR A 224 -6.99 -1.05 -9.17
N GLY A 225 -8.06 -0.82 -9.90
CA GLY A 225 -7.98 -0.28 -11.25
C GLY A 225 -7.39 1.12 -11.29
N ILE A 226 -8.04 2.08 -10.62
CA ILE A 226 -7.65 3.50 -10.66
C ILE A 226 -6.48 3.78 -9.72
N MET A 227 -6.59 3.39 -8.46
CA MET A 227 -5.59 3.71 -7.43
C MET A 227 -4.19 3.17 -7.77
N TYR A 228 -4.07 1.94 -8.28
CA TYR A 228 -2.77 1.35 -8.60
C TYR A 228 -2.07 2.01 -9.78
N VAL A 229 -2.82 2.59 -10.71
CA VAL A 229 -2.24 3.42 -11.77
C VAL A 229 -1.55 4.65 -11.17
N LEU A 230 -2.22 5.33 -10.23
CA LEU A 230 -1.66 6.48 -9.52
C LEU A 230 -0.47 6.07 -8.64
N LEU A 231 -0.64 5.01 -7.85
CA LEU A 231 0.39 4.50 -6.95
C LEU A 231 1.66 4.11 -7.70
N TYR A 232 1.54 3.33 -8.77
CA TYR A 232 2.71 2.89 -9.54
C TYR A 232 3.33 4.03 -10.34
N GLY A 233 2.50 4.95 -10.84
CA GLY A 233 2.98 6.20 -11.43
C GLY A 233 3.80 7.03 -10.45
N ALA A 234 3.36 7.13 -9.21
CA ALA A 234 4.08 7.81 -8.14
C ALA A 234 5.41 7.11 -7.79
N ILE A 235 5.36 5.78 -7.57
CA ILE A 235 6.54 4.97 -7.22
C ILE A 235 7.65 5.12 -8.28
N GLN A 236 7.28 5.21 -9.55
CA GLN A 236 8.25 5.39 -10.64
C GLN A 236 8.88 6.80 -10.67
N LYS A 237 8.19 7.81 -10.14
CA LYS A 237 8.63 9.22 -10.17
C LYS A 237 9.34 9.65 -8.88
N LEU A 238 9.00 9.03 -7.75
CA LEU A 238 9.48 9.44 -6.44
C LEU A 238 10.72 8.67 -5.98
N PRO A 239 11.60 9.30 -5.18
CA PRO A 239 12.57 8.59 -4.35
C PRO A 239 11.83 7.66 -3.35
N THR A 240 12.45 6.54 -2.96
CA THR A 240 11.81 5.58 -2.03
C THR A 240 11.50 6.20 -0.67
N ALA A 241 12.34 7.13 -0.20
CA ALA A 241 12.11 7.89 1.03
C ALA A 241 10.81 8.70 0.99
N MET A 242 10.52 9.39 -0.12
CA MET A 242 9.28 10.15 -0.29
C MET A 242 8.07 9.22 -0.44
N THR A 243 8.21 8.14 -1.21
CA THR A 243 7.18 7.10 -1.34
C THR A 243 6.81 6.54 0.03
N GLY A 244 7.83 6.17 0.84
CA GLY A 244 7.64 5.66 2.19
C GLY A 244 6.97 6.66 3.14
N ALA A 245 7.45 7.92 3.16
CA ALA A 245 6.88 8.95 4.02
C ALA A 245 5.41 9.27 3.67
N LEU A 246 5.10 9.39 2.38
CA LEU A 246 3.73 9.67 1.92
C LEU A 246 2.78 8.48 2.16
N SER A 247 3.29 7.24 2.24
CA SER A 247 2.45 6.07 2.56
C SER A 247 1.80 6.18 3.94
N PHE A 248 2.38 6.92 4.88
CA PHE A 248 1.77 7.12 6.19
C PHE A 248 0.48 7.96 6.18
N ILE A 249 0.13 8.59 5.04
CA ILE A 249 -1.14 9.31 4.90
C ILE A 249 -2.33 8.35 5.03
N TYR A 250 -2.22 7.11 4.49
CA TYR A 250 -3.36 6.19 4.47
C TYR A 250 -3.91 5.82 5.87
N PRO A 251 -3.10 5.59 6.94
CA PRO A 251 -3.64 5.34 8.27
C PRO A 251 -4.46 6.50 8.82
N VAL A 252 -4.08 7.75 8.50
CA VAL A 252 -4.84 8.93 8.90
C VAL A 252 -6.22 8.93 8.24
N VAL A 253 -6.26 8.58 6.97
CA VAL A 253 -7.54 8.47 6.24
C VAL A 253 -8.37 7.30 6.77
N ALA A 254 -7.74 6.16 7.08
CA ALA A 254 -8.44 5.00 7.63
C ALA A 254 -9.18 5.32 8.92
N ILE A 255 -8.57 6.07 9.87
CA ILE A 255 -9.27 6.46 11.10
C ILE A 255 -10.43 7.43 10.86
N ILE A 256 -10.33 8.28 9.83
CA ILE A 256 -11.43 9.17 9.44
C ILE A 256 -12.58 8.35 8.86
N VAL A 257 -12.26 7.37 8.01
CA VAL A 257 -13.25 6.44 7.43
C VAL A 257 -13.92 5.63 8.53
N ASP A 258 -13.16 5.07 9.48
CA ASP A 258 -13.70 4.31 10.61
C ASP A 258 -14.64 5.16 11.48
N ARG A 259 -14.31 6.45 11.68
CA ARG A 259 -15.21 7.38 12.37
C ARG A 259 -16.53 7.57 11.60
N VAL A 260 -16.46 7.77 10.31
CA VAL A 260 -17.65 8.05 9.47
C VAL A 260 -18.49 6.79 9.30
N ALA A 261 -17.85 5.63 9.03
CA ALA A 261 -18.53 4.38 8.74
C ALA A 261 -19.09 3.68 10.00
N PHE A 262 -18.34 3.73 11.11
CA PHE A 262 -18.67 3.01 12.34
C PHE A 262 -19.03 3.93 13.53
N GLY A 263 -19.08 5.24 13.34
CA GLY A 263 -19.44 6.21 14.39
C GLY A 263 -18.41 6.30 15.53
N GLN A 264 -17.20 5.81 15.35
CA GLN A 264 -16.17 5.80 16.38
C GLN A 264 -15.73 7.22 16.75
N LYS A 265 -15.64 7.52 18.05
CA LYS A 265 -15.12 8.82 18.52
C LYS A 265 -13.60 8.86 18.42
N LEU A 266 -13.05 9.89 17.79
CA LEU A 266 -11.61 10.13 17.76
C LEU A 266 -11.13 10.64 19.12
N ALA A 267 -10.12 9.98 19.68
CA ALA A 267 -9.43 10.48 20.87
C ALA A 267 -8.43 11.57 20.48
N TRP A 268 -8.17 12.52 21.38
CA TRP A 268 -7.18 13.59 21.15
C TRP A 268 -5.80 13.05 20.79
N VAL A 269 -5.41 11.90 21.36
CA VAL A 269 -4.14 11.21 21.05
C VAL A 269 -4.10 10.81 19.58
N GLN A 270 -5.21 10.35 18.99
CA GLN A 270 -5.27 9.99 17.57
C GLN A 270 -5.16 11.22 16.66
N VAL A 271 -5.75 12.35 17.07
CA VAL A 271 -5.61 13.62 16.34
C VAL A 271 -4.15 14.08 16.36
N LEU A 272 -3.49 14.02 17.52
CA LEU A 272 -2.05 14.33 17.63
C LEU A 272 -1.22 13.42 16.75
N GLY A 273 -1.50 12.12 16.76
CA GLY A 273 -0.82 11.15 15.89
C GLY A 273 -0.99 11.46 14.40
N ALA A 274 -2.20 11.82 13.97
CA ALA A 274 -2.49 12.23 12.59
C ALA A 274 -1.68 13.49 12.20
N VAL A 275 -1.60 14.48 13.07
CA VAL A 275 -0.80 15.69 12.84
C VAL A 275 0.69 15.35 12.69
N LEU A 276 1.24 14.50 13.56
CA LEU A 276 2.63 14.06 13.47
C LEU A 276 2.92 13.33 12.13
N ILE A 277 2.03 12.47 11.69
CA ILE A 277 2.14 11.77 10.40
C ILE A 277 2.18 12.78 9.23
N LEU A 278 1.22 13.71 9.20
CA LEU A 278 1.14 14.69 8.12
C LEU A 278 2.34 15.65 8.11
N LEU A 279 2.83 16.06 9.29
CA LEU A 279 4.04 16.87 9.42
C LEU A 279 5.27 16.10 8.91
N ALA A 280 5.39 14.82 9.24
CA ALA A 280 6.50 14.00 8.77
C ALA A 280 6.46 13.80 7.24
N ALA A 281 5.28 13.52 6.68
CA ALA A 281 5.11 13.41 5.24
C ALA A 281 5.47 14.73 4.53
N ALA A 282 5.04 15.88 5.06
CA ALA A 282 5.41 17.19 4.57
C ALA A 282 6.92 17.46 4.71
N GLY A 283 7.51 17.10 5.85
CA GLY A 283 8.95 17.30 6.12
C GLY A 283 9.84 16.58 5.12
N VAL A 284 9.52 15.31 4.81
CA VAL A 284 10.25 14.54 3.79
C VAL A 284 10.02 15.12 2.39
N ASN A 285 8.75 15.45 2.06
CA ASN A 285 8.38 15.94 0.73
C ASN A 285 8.98 17.32 0.43
N LEU A 286 9.05 18.22 1.42
CA LEU A 286 9.60 19.57 1.30
C LEU A 286 11.11 19.63 1.58
N GLY A 287 11.73 18.50 1.94
CA GLY A 287 13.16 18.41 2.22
C GLY A 287 13.58 19.12 3.51
N TRP A 288 12.67 19.23 4.50
CA TRP A 288 13.00 19.83 5.79
C TRP A 288 14.08 19.03 6.53
N ARG A 289 15.04 19.74 7.12
CA ARG A 289 16.14 19.09 7.83
C ARG A 289 15.87 19.10 9.33
N LEU A 290 15.69 17.93 9.92
CA LEU A 290 15.61 17.74 11.38
C LEU A 290 16.99 17.58 12.00
N VAL A 291 17.94 17.00 11.23
CA VAL A 291 19.29 16.73 11.72
C VAL A 291 20.29 17.51 10.87
N PRO A 292 21.18 18.33 11.48
CA PRO A 292 22.22 19.03 10.76
C PRO A 292 23.16 18.02 10.07
N GLN A 293 23.46 18.22 8.80
CA GLN A 293 24.52 17.45 8.15
C GLN A 293 25.87 17.90 8.72
N ARG A 294 26.62 17.01 9.35
CA ARG A 294 28.04 17.25 9.63
C ARG A 294 28.72 17.45 8.27
N ARG A 295 29.18 18.67 8.03
CA ARG A 295 30.13 18.93 6.93
C ARG A 295 31.40 18.17 7.27
N TYR A 296 31.66 17.05 6.61
CA TYR A 296 33.02 16.54 6.56
C TYR A 296 33.83 17.59 5.78
N SER A 297 34.62 18.40 6.49
CA SER A 297 35.70 19.17 5.87
C SER A 297 36.69 18.15 5.33
N SER A 298 36.80 18.05 4.03
CA SER A 298 37.92 17.39 3.37
C SER A 298 39.17 18.17 3.70
N THR A 299 39.93 17.71 4.68
CA THR A 299 41.33 18.05 4.86
C THR A 299 42.16 17.21 3.93
#